data_6dc3c8ab08a92e8574d4767ab18db744
#
_entry.id   6dc3c8ab08a92e8574d4767ab18db744
#
_cell.length_a   1.000
_cell.length_b   1.000
_cell.length_c   1.000
_cell.angle_alpha   90.00
_cell.angle_beta   90.00
_cell.angle_gamma   90.00
#
_symmetry.space_group_name_H-M   'P 1'
#
loop_
_entity.id
_entity.type
_entity.pdbx_description
1 polymer ?
#
loop_
_entity_poly.entity_id
_entity_poly.type
_entity_poly.pdbx_seq_one_letter_code
_entity_poly.pdbx_strand_id
1 'polypeptide(L)'
;MSNISRRSLLKGVAGFSAGLALGACGQAFSGKSSNSRTNAASQTFEIDQVINPSTLEQPNIRVGYVPVNDCAPFAVAAQKGFFYKYGLNVTLNREASWGTSRDGIIFGRLDAAPVVSGSVTNARLGAEGARHAPMCGAMTIHRHGNAMTMNRRMWDSGLRPLRDYNGDLDQFARDFRTYFEGLPSQERIWAVVLSSAIYEYFARYLAAAVGIDPITTFRIMIIPPPQMVSNVRIGAMQAYMVAEPWNTRAITGNEGVGFTFAQGKELWRGHPDRILAVMESFIDENPRTYRSLVKAMIEACQYCGDPRNREEVAEIISARAFTGAPAKFTRPGIVGNYNYGGFDGQERIVSNIDTTIFDVLPDDLPHPPGDHSTFMWQSQGLWLMTQAARWGQVKEFPADAEALARRSWRTDLYREIATEMGIPCPAEDYKVEPGELFIDRKTFDPSNPVGYLNSFEIRAKAPVKFFLS
;
A
#
# COMPACT_ATOMS: atom_id res chain seq x y z
N MET A 1 48.88 -12.68 -19.12
CA MET A 1 50.08 -12.25 -18.37
C MET A 1 49.66 -10.97 -17.65
N SER A 2 49.47 -10.83 -16.41
CA SER A 2 50.02 -11.29 -15.18
C SER A 2 48.93 -11.16 -14.09
N ASN A 3 48.80 -12.15 -13.24
CA ASN A 3 48.02 -12.15 -12.01
C ASN A 3 48.51 -11.09 -11.03
N ILE A 4 47.59 -10.31 -10.44
CA ILE A 4 47.83 -9.59 -9.19
C ILE A 4 46.84 -10.07 -8.15
N SER A 5 47.41 -10.70 -7.13
CA SER A 5 46.78 -11.38 -5.98
C SER A 5 46.15 -10.41 -4.97
N ARG A 6 45.00 -10.82 -4.46
CA ARG A 6 44.25 -10.17 -3.37
C ARG A 6 44.86 -10.38 -1.99
N ARG A 7 46.09 -9.98 -1.73
CA ARG A 7 46.70 -10.11 -0.39
C ARG A 7 47.78 -9.05 -0.12
N SER A 8 47.40 -7.76 -0.04
CA SER A 8 48.27 -6.75 0.61
C SER A 8 47.54 -5.41 0.73
N LEU A 9 46.67 -5.28 1.72
CA LEU A 9 46.20 -3.98 2.23
C LEU A 9 45.61 -4.15 3.63
N LEU A 10 46.44 -4.63 4.52
CA LEU A 10 46.19 -4.61 5.96
C LEU A 10 47.55 -4.52 6.64
N LYS A 11 48.09 -3.31 6.83
CA LYS A 11 49.06 -2.95 7.87
C LYS A 11 49.32 -1.43 7.82
N GLY A 12 49.12 -0.80 8.96
CA GLY A 12 49.68 0.52 9.31
C GLY A 12 48.61 1.61 9.49
N VAL A 13 48.23 1.90 10.71
CA VAL A 13 48.76 2.99 11.50
C VAL A 13 48.28 2.84 12.95
N ALA A 14 49.21 2.67 13.84
CA ALA A 14 49.05 2.80 15.29
C ALA A 14 49.65 4.17 15.74
N GLY A 15 48.96 4.81 16.68
CA GLY A 15 49.61 5.64 17.69
C GLY A 15 49.83 7.11 17.39
N PHE A 16 49.10 7.98 18.08
CA PHE A 16 49.73 9.06 18.84
C PHE A 16 48.74 9.59 19.90
N SER A 17 49.04 9.28 21.15
CA SER A 17 48.53 9.90 22.35
C SER A 17 49.49 11.00 22.78
N ALA A 18 49.00 12.22 23.05
CA ALA A 18 49.67 13.15 23.95
C ALA A 18 48.64 14.15 24.46
N GLY A 19 48.41 14.12 25.77
CA GLY A 19 47.67 15.09 26.50
C GLY A 19 48.48 16.33 26.85
N LEU A 20 47.79 17.42 27.21
CA LEU A 20 48.30 18.43 28.12
C LEU A 20 47.11 19.18 28.74
N ALA A 21 47.17 19.32 30.05
CA ALA A 21 46.21 19.94 30.92
C ALA A 21 46.57 21.42 31.21
N LEU A 22 45.61 22.09 31.87
CA LEU A 22 45.69 23.27 32.70
C LEU A 22 45.42 24.66 32.10
N GLY A 23 44.44 25.33 32.73
CA GLY A 23 44.30 26.76 32.76
C GLY A 23 42.89 27.21 33.17
N ALA A 24 42.64 27.28 34.46
CA ALA A 24 41.44 27.87 35.04
C ALA A 24 41.50 29.40 34.99
N CYS A 25 40.38 30.07 34.70
CA CYS A 25 39.99 31.34 35.33
C CYS A 25 38.48 31.55 35.11
N GLY A 26 37.78 31.71 36.23
CA GLY A 26 36.34 31.88 36.27
C GLY A 26 35.89 33.29 36.00
N GLN A 27 34.64 33.39 35.54
CA GLN A 27 33.74 34.49 35.91
C GLN A 27 32.29 33.97 35.78
N ALA A 28 31.57 34.14 36.90
CA ALA A 28 30.17 33.79 37.02
C ALA A 28 29.30 34.81 36.27
N PHE A 29 28.45 34.30 35.35
CA PHE A 29 27.24 35.01 34.95
C PHE A 29 26.04 34.10 35.24
N SER A 30 25.26 34.51 36.25
CA SER A 30 23.99 33.93 36.60
C SER A 30 22.95 34.33 35.57
N GLY A 31 22.69 33.45 34.61
CA GLY A 31 21.54 33.49 33.72
C GLY A 31 20.60 32.33 34.04
N LYS A 32 19.44 32.64 34.64
CA LYS A 32 18.37 31.66 34.81
C LYS A 32 17.88 31.20 33.45
N SER A 33 18.37 30.08 32.99
CA SER A 33 17.77 29.32 31.87
C SER A 33 16.65 28.47 32.46
N SER A 34 15.41 28.88 32.22
CA SER A 34 14.24 28.06 32.48
C SER A 34 14.20 26.95 31.43
N ASN A 35 14.80 25.81 31.74
CA ASN A 35 14.56 24.56 31.01
C ASN A 35 13.14 24.09 31.29
N SER A 36 12.18 24.54 30.49
CA SER A 36 10.91 23.87 30.36
C SER A 36 11.12 22.62 29.50
N ARG A 37 11.59 21.53 30.11
CA ARG A 37 11.36 20.20 29.61
C ARG A 37 9.85 19.95 29.68
N THR A 38 9.14 20.19 28.61
CA THR A 38 7.82 19.61 28.41
C THR A 38 7.99 18.09 28.42
N ASN A 39 7.74 17.51 29.59
CA ASN A 39 7.43 16.08 29.66
C ASN A 39 6.15 15.87 28.83
N ALA A 40 6.31 15.42 27.61
CA ALA A 40 5.24 14.71 26.92
C ALA A 40 5.00 13.46 27.79
N ALA A 41 3.98 13.54 28.65
CA ALA A 41 3.50 12.39 29.39
C ALA A 41 3.10 11.35 28.30
N SER A 42 3.87 10.28 28.20
CA SER A 42 3.45 9.08 27.53
C SER A 42 2.16 8.66 28.23
N GLN A 43 1.02 8.84 27.59
CA GLN A 43 -0.21 8.21 28.05
C GLN A 43 0.06 6.71 28.02
N THR A 44 0.28 6.13 29.21
CA THR A 44 0.29 4.69 29.39
C THR A 44 -1.13 4.23 29.12
N PHE A 45 -1.35 3.57 27.97
CA PHE A 45 -2.58 2.83 27.72
C PHE A 45 -2.65 1.72 28.77
N GLU A 46 -3.61 1.80 29.68
CA GLU A 46 -3.91 0.69 30.58
C GLU A 46 -4.45 -0.47 29.75
N ILE A 47 -3.66 -1.52 29.66
CA ILE A 47 -4.08 -2.78 29.00
C ILE A 47 -4.74 -3.61 30.07
N ASP A 48 -6.07 -3.56 30.12
CA ASP A 48 -6.87 -4.20 31.20
C ASP A 48 -6.78 -5.72 31.24
N GLN A 49 -6.48 -6.37 30.09
CA GLN A 49 -6.30 -7.83 30.00
C GLN A 49 -5.24 -8.19 29.01
N VAL A 50 -4.25 -8.98 29.41
CA VAL A 50 -3.18 -9.51 28.57
C VAL A 50 -3.39 -11.02 28.39
N ILE A 51 -3.42 -11.48 27.14
CA ILE A 51 -3.42 -12.91 26.84
C ILE A 51 -2.07 -13.49 27.26
N ASN A 52 -2.11 -14.61 28.00
CA ASN A 52 -0.88 -15.30 28.38
C ASN A 52 -0.19 -15.90 27.14
N PRO A 53 1.04 -15.48 26.80
CA PRO A 53 1.76 -15.99 25.64
C PRO A 53 1.91 -17.52 25.61
N SER A 54 1.94 -18.18 26.77
CA SER A 54 2.05 -19.65 26.84
C SER A 54 0.83 -20.42 26.33
N THR A 55 -0.29 -19.70 26.09
CA THR A 55 -1.50 -20.29 25.50
C THR A 55 -1.47 -20.31 23.97
N LEU A 56 -0.51 -19.60 23.36
CA LEU A 56 -0.35 -19.52 21.91
C LEU A 56 0.60 -20.62 21.41
N GLU A 57 0.40 -21.08 20.20
CA GLU A 57 1.28 -22.07 19.56
C GLU A 57 2.67 -21.47 19.29
N GLN A 58 2.70 -20.22 18.81
CA GLN A 58 3.91 -19.50 18.44
C GLN A 58 3.77 -18.03 18.86
N PRO A 59 4.06 -17.66 20.12
CA PRO A 59 3.95 -16.24 20.55
C PRO A 59 4.99 -15.31 19.91
N ASN A 60 6.14 -15.84 19.51
CA ASN A 60 7.21 -15.08 18.86
C ASN A 60 7.03 -15.14 17.35
N ILE A 61 6.61 -14.03 16.74
CA ILE A 61 6.33 -13.97 15.30
C ILE A 61 7.11 -12.85 14.60
N ARG A 62 7.44 -13.07 13.34
CA ARG A 62 8.17 -12.16 12.48
C ARG A 62 7.18 -11.53 11.50
N VAL A 63 6.96 -10.24 11.63
CA VAL A 63 6.01 -9.51 10.78
C VAL A 63 6.76 -8.50 9.92
N GLY A 64 6.58 -8.58 8.60
CA GLY A 64 7.17 -7.63 7.65
C GLY A 64 6.43 -6.30 7.63
N TYR A 65 7.09 -5.24 7.16
CA TYR A 65 6.45 -3.99 6.73
C TYR A 65 7.32 -3.27 5.69
N VAL A 66 6.70 -2.52 4.78
CA VAL A 66 7.40 -1.65 3.84
C VAL A 66 7.31 -0.20 4.33
N PRO A 67 8.37 0.65 4.18
CA PRO A 67 8.42 2.01 4.72
C PRO A 67 7.56 3.00 3.91
N VAL A 68 6.26 2.86 4.00
CA VAL A 68 5.22 3.72 3.43
C VAL A 68 4.14 3.94 4.50
N ASN A 69 3.19 4.85 4.28
CA ASN A 69 2.14 5.15 5.28
C ASN A 69 1.33 3.92 5.72
N ASP A 70 1.28 2.90 4.89
CA ASP A 70 0.61 1.61 5.15
C ASP A 70 1.17 0.88 6.37
N CYS A 71 2.38 1.22 6.81
CA CYS A 71 2.97 0.64 8.03
C CYS A 71 2.31 1.14 9.33
N ALA A 72 1.39 2.11 9.24
CA ALA A 72 0.80 2.75 10.41
C ALA A 72 0.18 1.78 11.41
N PRO A 73 -0.70 0.82 11.04
CA PRO A 73 -1.26 -0.11 12.02
C PRO A 73 -0.20 -0.99 12.69
N PHE A 74 0.85 -1.39 11.97
CA PHE A 74 1.95 -2.18 12.54
C PHE A 74 2.78 -1.37 13.55
N ALA A 75 3.08 -0.12 13.20
CA ALA A 75 3.79 0.81 14.07
C ALA A 75 2.99 1.11 15.34
N VAL A 76 1.69 1.37 15.19
CA VAL A 76 0.77 1.61 16.28
C VAL A 76 0.63 0.37 17.17
N ALA A 77 0.43 -0.82 16.58
CA ALA A 77 0.31 -2.06 17.35
C ALA A 77 1.56 -2.33 18.21
N ALA A 78 2.75 -2.02 17.69
CA ALA A 78 3.98 -2.14 18.45
C ALA A 78 4.12 -1.07 19.53
N GLN A 79 3.84 0.20 19.23
CA GLN A 79 4.04 1.30 20.17
C GLN A 79 2.96 1.43 21.24
N LYS A 80 1.71 1.08 20.90
CA LYS A 80 0.57 1.10 21.82
C LYS A 80 0.37 -0.22 22.57
N GLY A 81 1.21 -1.23 22.29
CA GLY A 81 1.20 -2.50 23.01
C GLY A 81 0.08 -3.46 22.59
N PHE A 82 -0.58 -3.26 21.44
CA PHE A 82 -1.65 -4.17 21.01
C PHE A 82 -1.14 -5.59 20.73
N PHE A 83 0.07 -5.75 20.21
CA PHE A 83 0.67 -7.08 20.10
C PHE A 83 0.84 -7.73 21.48
N TYR A 84 1.35 -6.98 22.45
CA TYR A 84 1.53 -7.47 23.81
C TYR A 84 0.20 -7.83 24.48
N LYS A 85 -0.84 -7.00 24.31
CA LYS A 85 -2.21 -7.26 24.79
C LYS A 85 -2.70 -8.65 24.37
N TYR A 86 -2.40 -9.03 23.13
CA TYR A 86 -2.80 -10.32 22.57
C TYR A 86 -1.74 -11.43 22.73
N GLY A 87 -0.79 -11.28 23.63
CA GLY A 87 0.19 -12.30 23.98
C GLY A 87 1.29 -12.52 22.94
N LEU A 88 1.45 -11.59 22.01
CA LEU A 88 2.41 -11.70 20.90
C LEU A 88 3.69 -10.92 21.19
N ASN A 89 4.83 -11.57 20.95
CA ASN A 89 6.13 -10.95 20.87
C ASN A 89 6.51 -10.79 19.39
N VAL A 90 6.23 -9.62 18.83
CA VAL A 90 6.40 -9.36 17.40
C VAL A 90 7.73 -8.71 17.11
N THR A 91 8.52 -9.34 16.22
CA THR A 91 9.68 -8.70 15.58
C THR A 91 9.22 -8.08 14.27
N LEU A 92 9.22 -6.75 14.20
CA LEU A 92 8.92 -6.01 12.98
C LEU A 92 10.16 -5.95 12.06
N ASN A 93 10.01 -6.49 10.84
CA ASN A 93 11.07 -6.55 9.84
C ASN A 93 10.80 -5.56 8.71
N ARG A 94 11.72 -4.61 8.54
CA ARG A 94 11.64 -3.63 7.45
C ARG A 94 12.01 -4.26 6.13
N GLU A 95 11.09 -4.27 5.17
CA GLU A 95 11.27 -4.82 3.85
C GLU A 95 11.65 -3.74 2.84
N ALA A 96 12.53 -4.08 1.90
CA ALA A 96 13.01 -3.15 0.88
C ALA A 96 11.98 -2.89 -0.22
N SER A 97 11.08 -3.85 -0.47
CA SER A 97 10.08 -3.80 -1.53
C SER A 97 8.89 -4.71 -1.21
N TRP A 98 7.81 -4.55 -1.98
CA TRP A 98 6.64 -5.43 -1.89
C TRP A 98 6.93 -6.86 -2.34
N GLY A 99 7.88 -7.03 -3.28
CA GLY A 99 8.37 -8.35 -3.67
C GLY A 99 9.06 -9.08 -2.51
N THR A 100 9.95 -8.40 -1.79
CA THR A 100 10.62 -9.02 -0.62
C THR A 100 9.67 -9.30 0.52
N SER A 101 8.60 -8.49 0.70
CA SER A 101 7.54 -8.73 1.67
C SER A 101 6.77 -10.02 1.33
N ARG A 102 6.25 -10.13 0.09
CA ARG A 102 5.56 -11.32 -0.42
C ARG A 102 6.44 -12.57 -0.32
N ASP A 103 7.65 -12.50 -0.84
CA ASP A 103 8.57 -13.65 -0.89
C ASP A 103 9.01 -14.05 0.53
N GLY A 104 9.09 -13.08 1.45
CA GLY A 104 9.36 -13.34 2.86
C GLY A 104 8.33 -14.28 3.51
N ILE A 105 7.06 -14.12 3.16
CA ILE A 105 5.98 -15.02 3.61
C ILE A 105 6.08 -16.37 2.89
N ILE A 106 6.18 -16.36 1.57
CA ILE A 106 6.20 -17.59 0.75
C ILE A 106 7.34 -18.53 1.17
N PHE A 107 8.51 -18.00 1.50
CA PHE A 107 9.68 -18.77 1.88
C PHE A 107 9.90 -18.91 3.40
N GLY A 108 8.91 -18.51 4.22
CA GLY A 108 8.94 -18.69 5.67
C GLY A 108 9.96 -17.84 6.43
N ARG A 109 10.47 -16.76 5.81
CA ARG A 109 11.30 -15.76 6.50
C ARG A 109 10.45 -14.85 7.39
N LEU A 110 9.21 -14.61 6.99
CA LEU A 110 8.18 -13.87 7.71
C LEU A 110 7.00 -14.80 7.99
N ASP A 111 6.38 -14.63 9.12
CA ASP A 111 5.16 -15.35 9.50
C ASP A 111 3.91 -14.63 8.97
N ALA A 112 3.97 -13.30 8.90
CA ALA A 112 2.95 -12.44 8.29
C ALA A 112 3.58 -11.16 7.71
N ALA A 113 2.90 -10.52 6.75
CA ALA A 113 3.26 -9.18 6.29
C ALA A 113 2.10 -8.54 5.52
N PRO A 114 2.08 -7.19 5.38
CA PRO A 114 1.23 -6.55 4.40
C PRO A 114 1.71 -6.87 2.99
N VAL A 115 0.76 -7.12 2.10
CA VAL A 115 1.00 -7.24 0.67
C VAL A 115 0.04 -6.32 -0.10
N VAL A 116 0.42 -5.93 -1.31
CA VAL A 116 -0.46 -5.18 -2.21
C VAL A 116 -1.63 -6.09 -2.61
N SER A 117 -2.85 -5.57 -2.60
CA SER A 117 -4.02 -6.38 -2.97
C SER A 117 -3.86 -6.92 -4.39
N GLY A 118 -4.32 -8.15 -4.60
CA GLY A 118 -4.01 -8.96 -5.78
C GLY A 118 -2.88 -9.97 -5.54
N SER A 119 -1.88 -9.64 -4.70
CA SER A 119 -0.76 -10.56 -4.46
C SER A 119 -1.18 -11.89 -3.85
N VAL A 120 -2.18 -11.88 -2.95
CA VAL A 120 -2.69 -13.10 -2.31
C VAL A 120 -3.28 -14.06 -3.35
N THR A 121 -4.19 -13.55 -4.17
CA THR A 121 -4.85 -14.31 -5.23
C THR A 121 -3.85 -14.76 -6.30
N ASN A 122 -2.98 -13.84 -6.73
CA ASN A 122 -2.03 -14.11 -7.80
C ASN A 122 -0.91 -15.07 -7.39
N ALA A 123 -0.54 -15.11 -6.09
CA ALA A 123 0.35 -16.14 -5.57
C ALA A 123 -0.27 -17.54 -5.68
N ARG A 124 -1.58 -17.68 -5.44
CA ARG A 124 -2.28 -18.97 -5.65
C ARG A 124 -2.43 -19.32 -7.12
N LEU A 125 -2.63 -18.34 -7.98
CA LEU A 125 -2.77 -18.53 -9.43
C LEU A 125 -1.45 -18.82 -10.14
N GLY A 126 -0.30 -18.53 -9.51
CA GLY A 126 0.99 -18.56 -10.20
C GLY A 126 1.07 -17.55 -11.34
N ALA A 127 0.51 -16.35 -11.14
CA ALA A 127 0.48 -15.30 -12.15
C ALA A 127 1.88 -14.97 -12.67
N GLU A 128 1.98 -14.67 -13.98
CA GLU A 128 3.26 -14.39 -14.67
C GLU A 128 4.29 -15.54 -14.56
N GLY A 129 3.83 -16.78 -14.38
CA GLY A 129 4.69 -17.95 -14.24
C GLY A 129 5.36 -18.07 -12.87
N ALA A 130 4.92 -17.29 -11.88
CA ALA A 130 5.38 -17.42 -10.50
C ALA A 130 5.01 -18.79 -9.91
N ARG A 131 5.74 -19.21 -8.88
CA ARG A 131 5.40 -20.43 -8.14
C ARG A 131 4.06 -20.29 -7.45
N HIS A 132 3.18 -21.27 -7.61
CA HIS A 132 1.95 -21.36 -6.83
C HIS A 132 2.26 -21.43 -5.32
N ALA A 133 1.63 -20.54 -4.55
CA ALA A 133 1.81 -20.50 -3.10
C ALA A 133 0.44 -20.33 -2.42
N PRO A 134 0.11 -21.16 -1.40
CA PRO A 134 -1.17 -21.13 -0.69
C PRO A 134 -1.22 -19.97 0.31
N MET A 135 -1.09 -18.73 -0.20
CA MET A 135 -1.18 -17.50 0.57
C MET A 135 -2.65 -17.17 0.88
N CYS A 136 -2.90 -16.69 2.09
CA CYS A 136 -4.21 -16.24 2.56
C CYS A 136 -4.15 -14.78 2.97
N GLY A 137 -5.19 -14.01 2.67
CA GLY A 137 -5.48 -12.74 3.29
C GLY A 137 -6.20 -12.97 4.62
N ALA A 138 -5.71 -12.38 5.67
CA ALA A 138 -6.29 -12.44 7.01
C ALA A 138 -7.30 -11.32 7.25
N MET A 139 -6.99 -10.12 6.74
CA MET A 139 -7.83 -8.93 6.80
C MET A 139 -7.33 -7.87 5.82
N THR A 140 -8.16 -6.92 5.48
CA THR A 140 -7.71 -5.68 4.84
C THR A 140 -7.07 -4.77 5.90
N ILE A 141 -5.89 -4.24 5.63
CA ILE A 141 -5.21 -3.29 6.53
C ILE A 141 -5.77 -1.89 6.35
N HIS A 142 -5.98 -1.48 5.11
CA HIS A 142 -6.63 -0.22 4.75
C HIS A 142 -7.15 -0.25 3.32
N ARG A 143 -8.06 0.67 3.06
CA ARG A 143 -8.54 1.00 1.71
C ARG A 143 -7.96 2.33 1.27
N HIS A 144 -7.85 2.56 -0.05
CA HIS A 144 -7.24 3.77 -0.62
C HIS A 144 -5.75 3.93 -0.24
N GLY A 145 -5.25 5.16 -0.02
CA GLY A 145 -3.87 5.42 0.45
C GLY A 145 -2.81 5.45 -0.64
N ASN A 146 -3.21 5.40 -1.89
CA ASN A 146 -2.31 5.40 -3.05
C ASN A 146 -2.71 6.46 -4.08
N ALA A 147 -1.76 6.85 -4.93
CA ALA A 147 -2.03 7.82 -6.00
C ALA A 147 -1.10 7.61 -7.20
N MET A 148 -1.50 8.19 -8.33
CA MET A 148 -0.70 8.32 -9.54
C MET A 148 -0.06 9.69 -9.58
N THR A 149 1.26 9.73 -9.65
CA THR A 149 2.03 10.94 -9.88
C THR A 149 2.56 10.96 -11.31
N MET A 150 2.36 12.08 -12.00
CA MET A 150 2.89 12.39 -13.32
C MET A 150 4.00 13.43 -13.22
N ASN A 151 4.98 13.37 -14.13
CA ASN A 151 6.12 14.28 -14.12
C ASN A 151 5.78 15.69 -14.64
N ARG A 152 6.71 16.63 -14.47
CA ARG A 152 6.58 18.02 -14.93
C ARG A 152 6.36 18.12 -16.45
N ARG A 153 7.00 17.27 -17.27
CA ARG A 153 6.83 17.27 -18.74
C ARG A 153 5.40 16.98 -19.16
N MET A 154 4.69 16.11 -18.43
CA MET A 154 3.26 15.83 -18.68
C MET A 154 2.39 17.05 -18.37
N TRP A 155 2.71 17.80 -17.33
CA TRP A 155 2.04 19.07 -17.03
C TRP A 155 2.27 20.10 -18.15
N ASP A 156 3.53 20.27 -18.58
CA ASP A 156 3.92 21.24 -19.60
C ASP A 156 3.29 20.89 -20.98
N SER A 157 2.91 19.63 -21.21
CA SER A 157 2.17 19.20 -22.41
C SER A 157 0.67 19.41 -22.35
N GLY A 158 0.13 19.92 -21.23
CA GLY A 158 -1.30 20.19 -21.06
C GLY A 158 -2.03 19.27 -20.09
N LEU A 159 -1.43 18.16 -19.65
CA LEU A 159 -2.06 17.25 -18.70
C LEU A 159 -2.24 17.91 -17.32
N ARG A 160 -3.38 17.64 -16.69
CA ARG A 160 -3.78 18.20 -15.40
C ARG A 160 -4.27 17.07 -14.47
N PRO A 161 -4.42 17.31 -13.15
CA PRO A 161 -5.14 16.40 -12.27
C PRO A 161 -6.49 16.01 -12.84
N LEU A 162 -6.92 14.76 -12.66
CA LEU A 162 -8.19 14.24 -13.18
C LEU A 162 -9.38 15.13 -12.80
N ARG A 163 -9.38 15.64 -11.60
CA ARG A 163 -10.41 16.54 -11.08
C ARG A 163 -10.55 17.86 -11.86
N ASP A 164 -9.47 18.36 -12.47
CA ASP A 164 -9.48 19.61 -13.24
C ASP A 164 -10.18 19.43 -14.60
N TYR A 165 -10.36 18.18 -15.05
CA TYR A 165 -11.14 17.86 -16.25
C TYR A 165 -12.66 17.86 -16.01
N ASN A 166 -13.13 17.98 -14.77
CA ASN A 166 -14.55 18.02 -14.42
C ASN A 166 -15.37 16.86 -14.99
N GLY A 167 -14.75 15.67 -15.10
CA GLY A 167 -15.37 14.47 -15.66
C GLY A 167 -15.27 14.34 -17.19
N ASP A 168 -14.64 15.28 -17.89
CA ASP A 168 -14.35 15.18 -19.32
C ASP A 168 -13.15 14.23 -19.56
N LEU A 169 -13.43 12.94 -19.54
CA LEU A 169 -12.43 11.90 -19.80
C LEU A 169 -11.96 11.90 -21.27
N ASP A 170 -12.75 12.40 -22.20
CA ASP A 170 -12.37 12.49 -23.60
C ASP A 170 -11.29 13.55 -23.81
N GLN A 171 -11.36 14.67 -23.12
CA GLN A 171 -10.28 15.66 -23.14
C GLN A 171 -9.01 15.08 -22.54
N PHE A 172 -9.10 14.42 -21.38
CA PHE A 172 -7.96 13.73 -20.81
C PHE A 172 -7.36 12.70 -21.76
N ALA A 173 -8.19 11.89 -22.41
CA ALA A 173 -7.75 10.88 -23.37
C ALA A 173 -6.97 11.49 -24.55
N ARG A 174 -7.43 12.63 -25.08
CA ARG A 174 -6.74 13.37 -26.14
C ARG A 174 -5.36 13.86 -25.67
N ASP A 175 -5.31 14.51 -24.52
CA ASP A 175 -4.07 15.06 -23.96
C ASP A 175 -3.06 13.95 -23.65
N PHE A 176 -3.53 12.86 -23.01
CA PHE A 176 -2.71 11.70 -22.65
C PHE A 176 -2.13 11.00 -23.90
N ARG A 177 -2.98 10.77 -24.90
CA ARG A 177 -2.56 10.14 -26.16
C ARG A 177 -1.53 11.00 -26.88
N THR A 178 -1.82 12.29 -27.06
CA THR A 178 -0.91 13.24 -27.71
C THR A 178 0.47 13.25 -27.05
N TYR A 179 0.50 13.22 -25.71
CA TYR A 179 1.77 13.17 -24.98
C TYR A 179 2.54 11.88 -25.26
N PHE A 180 1.90 10.72 -25.09
CA PHE A 180 2.58 9.43 -25.23
C PHE A 180 2.96 9.13 -26.70
N GLU A 181 2.13 9.50 -27.66
CA GLU A 181 2.46 9.35 -29.09
C GLU A 181 3.64 10.21 -29.51
N GLY A 182 3.79 11.38 -28.92
CA GLY A 182 4.93 12.29 -29.15
C GLY A 182 6.27 11.82 -28.56
N LEU A 183 6.26 10.80 -27.70
CA LEU A 183 7.48 10.26 -27.10
C LEU A 183 8.05 9.09 -27.90
N PRO A 184 9.40 8.94 -27.96
CA PRO A 184 10.02 7.70 -28.39
C PRO A 184 9.53 6.52 -27.52
N SER A 185 9.35 5.34 -28.10
CA SER A 185 8.77 4.17 -27.41
C SER A 185 9.56 3.76 -26.15
N GLN A 186 10.88 3.92 -26.17
CA GLN A 186 11.76 3.63 -25.03
C GLN A 186 11.55 4.58 -23.84
N GLU A 187 10.99 5.78 -24.07
CA GLU A 187 10.71 6.78 -23.03
C GLU A 187 9.29 6.63 -22.43
N ARG A 188 8.44 5.83 -23.06
CA ARG A 188 7.05 5.60 -22.60
C ARG A 188 7.03 4.65 -21.38
N ILE A 189 7.50 5.14 -20.25
CA ILE A 189 7.67 4.33 -19.03
C ILE A 189 6.69 4.79 -17.96
N TRP A 190 5.99 3.83 -17.40
CA TRP A 190 5.15 3.97 -16.22
C TRP A 190 5.66 3.02 -15.13
N ALA A 191 5.88 3.50 -13.92
CA ALA A 191 6.37 2.65 -12.84
C ALA A 191 5.27 2.26 -11.85
N VAL A 192 5.38 1.06 -11.35
CA VAL A 192 4.57 0.52 -10.24
C VAL A 192 5.48 -0.20 -9.25
N VAL A 193 4.95 -0.57 -8.10
CA VAL A 193 5.76 -1.17 -7.02
C VAL A 193 5.85 -2.68 -7.07
N LEU A 194 4.93 -3.34 -7.79
CA LEU A 194 4.84 -4.78 -7.96
C LEU A 194 3.99 -5.09 -9.18
N SER A 195 4.36 -6.11 -9.94
CA SER A 195 3.53 -6.67 -10.99
C SER A 195 2.39 -7.52 -10.41
N SER A 196 1.37 -7.79 -11.23
CA SER A 196 0.23 -8.63 -10.87
C SER A 196 -0.45 -8.18 -9.56
N ALA A 197 -0.57 -6.86 -9.38
CA ALA A 197 -1.18 -6.25 -8.21
C ALA A 197 -1.98 -5.01 -8.60
N ILE A 198 -2.82 -4.52 -7.68
CA ILE A 198 -3.79 -3.46 -7.97
C ILE A 198 -3.16 -2.20 -8.59
N TYR A 199 -1.92 -1.84 -8.28
CA TYR A 199 -1.27 -0.65 -8.84
C TYR A 199 -0.97 -0.78 -10.33
N GLU A 200 -0.52 -1.96 -10.77
CA GLU A 200 -0.38 -2.24 -12.20
C GLU A 200 -1.75 -2.30 -12.87
N TYR A 201 -2.73 -2.93 -12.21
CA TYR A 201 -4.09 -2.98 -12.74
C TYR A 201 -4.66 -1.58 -12.91
N PHE A 202 -4.50 -0.69 -11.95
CA PHE A 202 -4.98 0.68 -12.06
C PHE A 202 -4.31 1.49 -13.17
N ALA A 203 -2.99 1.35 -13.34
CA ALA A 203 -2.28 2.00 -14.45
C ALA A 203 -2.83 1.53 -15.81
N ARG A 204 -3.03 0.23 -15.98
CA ARG A 204 -3.60 -0.35 -17.19
C ARG A 204 -5.09 -0.03 -17.34
N TYR A 205 -5.83 -0.06 -16.24
CA TYR A 205 -7.27 0.20 -16.22
C TYR A 205 -7.59 1.64 -16.62
N LEU A 206 -6.84 2.61 -16.09
CA LEU A 206 -6.96 4.02 -16.47
C LEU A 206 -6.73 4.20 -17.97
N ALA A 207 -5.63 3.68 -18.51
CA ALA A 207 -5.33 3.81 -19.93
C ALA A 207 -6.44 3.20 -20.80
N ALA A 208 -6.92 2.01 -20.42
CA ALA A 208 -8.01 1.36 -21.14
C ALA A 208 -9.35 2.09 -21.02
N ALA A 209 -9.64 2.70 -19.87
CA ALA A 209 -10.87 3.49 -19.66
C ALA A 209 -10.95 4.70 -20.60
N VAL A 210 -9.80 5.21 -21.04
CA VAL A 210 -9.72 6.33 -22.00
C VAL A 210 -9.34 5.89 -23.42
N GLY A 211 -9.57 4.61 -23.75
CA GLY A 211 -9.42 4.11 -25.11
C GLY A 211 -7.97 3.85 -25.56
N ILE A 212 -7.03 3.69 -24.62
CA ILE A 212 -5.61 3.46 -24.91
C ILE A 212 -5.22 2.05 -24.48
N ASP A 213 -4.64 1.25 -25.40
CA ASP A 213 -4.11 -0.07 -25.05
C ASP A 213 -2.77 0.09 -24.28
N PRO A 214 -2.74 -0.22 -22.98
CA PRO A 214 -1.54 -0.02 -22.17
C PRO A 214 -0.37 -0.95 -22.56
N ILE A 215 -0.67 -2.10 -23.14
CA ILE A 215 0.36 -3.09 -23.51
C ILE A 215 1.20 -2.60 -24.69
N THR A 216 0.58 -1.88 -25.62
CA THR A 216 1.25 -1.34 -26.82
C THR A 216 1.76 0.08 -26.64
N THR A 217 1.17 0.83 -25.72
CA THR A 217 1.46 2.26 -25.57
C THR A 217 2.64 2.55 -24.67
N PHE A 218 2.74 1.88 -23.51
CA PHE A 218 3.81 2.12 -22.55
C PHE A 218 4.33 0.85 -21.90
N ARG A 219 5.55 0.92 -21.41
CA ARG A 219 6.18 -0.14 -20.65
C ARG A 219 6.00 0.11 -19.15
N ILE A 220 5.53 -0.90 -18.43
CA ILE A 220 5.49 -0.88 -16.97
C ILE A 220 6.85 -1.36 -16.42
N MET A 221 7.37 -0.62 -15.43
CA MET A 221 8.58 -0.98 -14.71
C MET A 221 8.29 -1.12 -13.22
N ILE A 222 8.94 -2.10 -12.59
CA ILE A 222 8.84 -2.31 -11.13
C ILE A 222 9.94 -1.52 -10.46
N ILE A 223 9.57 -0.53 -9.64
CA ILE A 223 10.51 0.35 -8.93
C ILE A 223 10.11 0.40 -7.45
N PRO A 224 11.06 0.21 -6.52
CA PRO A 224 10.78 0.35 -5.09
C PRO A 224 10.31 1.76 -4.72
N PRO A 225 9.37 1.92 -3.76
CA PRO A 225 8.79 3.21 -3.40
C PRO A 225 9.81 4.32 -3.12
N PRO A 226 10.92 4.12 -2.37
CA PRO A 226 11.88 5.18 -2.08
C PRO A 226 12.60 5.73 -3.31
N GLN A 227 12.60 5.01 -4.43
CA GLN A 227 13.28 5.40 -5.66
C GLN A 227 12.37 6.16 -6.64
N MET A 228 11.04 6.19 -6.41
CA MET A 228 10.07 6.78 -7.33
C MET A 228 10.37 8.25 -7.62
N VAL A 229 10.50 9.07 -6.58
CA VAL A 229 10.71 10.53 -6.71
C VAL A 229 12.01 10.86 -7.44
N SER A 230 13.11 10.14 -7.16
CA SER A 230 14.40 10.36 -7.85
C SER A 230 14.34 10.00 -9.32
N ASN A 231 13.66 8.90 -9.67
CA ASN A 231 13.52 8.48 -11.07
C ASN A 231 12.65 9.44 -11.91
N VAL A 232 11.56 9.96 -11.33
CA VAL A 232 10.76 11.01 -11.98
C VAL A 232 11.58 12.28 -12.17
N ARG A 233 12.35 12.68 -11.15
CA ARG A 233 13.19 13.91 -11.20
C ARG A 233 14.19 13.91 -12.34
N ILE A 234 14.82 12.76 -12.59
CA ILE A 234 15.79 12.63 -13.70
C ILE A 234 15.15 12.28 -15.05
N GLY A 235 13.82 12.20 -15.12
CA GLY A 235 13.08 11.90 -16.34
C GLY A 235 13.16 10.42 -16.79
N ALA A 236 13.57 9.50 -15.90
CA ALA A 236 13.68 8.08 -16.23
C ALA A 236 12.31 7.41 -16.39
N MET A 237 11.23 8.06 -15.99
CA MET A 237 9.85 7.61 -16.17
C MET A 237 8.88 8.79 -16.26
N GLN A 238 7.73 8.58 -16.90
CA GLN A 238 6.73 9.61 -17.11
C GLN A 238 5.76 9.71 -15.93
N ALA A 239 5.37 8.57 -15.40
CA ALA A 239 4.42 8.46 -14.31
C ALA A 239 4.73 7.26 -13.42
N TYR A 240 4.15 7.26 -12.23
CA TYR A 240 4.17 6.11 -11.34
C TYR A 240 2.90 6.03 -10.50
N MET A 241 2.63 4.84 -9.98
CA MET A 241 1.61 4.62 -8.95
C MET A 241 2.25 4.00 -7.71
N VAL A 242 2.00 4.61 -6.56
CA VAL A 242 2.60 4.22 -5.27
C VAL A 242 1.72 4.67 -4.10
N ALA A 243 1.90 4.03 -2.93
CA ALA A 243 1.34 4.50 -1.67
C ALA A 243 2.04 5.76 -1.15
N GLU A 244 1.34 6.53 -0.30
CA GLU A 244 1.94 7.65 0.42
C GLU A 244 3.10 7.16 1.35
N PRO A 245 4.11 8.00 1.60
CA PRO A 245 4.20 9.45 1.38
C PRO A 245 4.90 9.88 0.08
N TRP A 246 5.10 9.00 -0.87
CA TRP A 246 5.97 9.25 -2.02
C TRP A 246 5.34 10.16 -3.08
N ASN A 247 4.00 10.20 -3.19
CA ASN A 247 3.32 11.17 -4.03
C ASN A 247 3.40 12.57 -3.40
N THR A 248 3.04 12.72 -2.13
CA THR A 248 3.18 13.98 -1.40
C THR A 248 4.62 14.51 -1.48
N ARG A 249 5.62 13.64 -1.36
CA ARG A 249 7.02 14.04 -1.46
C ARG A 249 7.42 14.55 -2.84
N ALA A 250 6.86 13.99 -3.91
CA ALA A 250 7.12 14.46 -5.27
C ALA A 250 6.53 15.85 -5.55
N ILE A 251 5.41 16.16 -4.90
CA ILE A 251 4.69 17.42 -5.09
C ILE A 251 5.30 18.55 -4.25
N THR A 252 5.59 18.27 -2.97
CA THR A 252 5.95 19.29 -1.98
C THR A 252 7.44 19.32 -1.65
N GLY A 253 8.24 18.33 -2.11
CA GLY A 253 9.66 18.23 -1.86
C GLY A 253 10.46 19.02 -2.89
N ASN A 254 11.45 19.81 -2.42
CA ASN A 254 12.45 20.54 -3.24
C ASN A 254 12.00 20.87 -4.68
N GLU A 255 11.20 21.92 -4.83
CA GLU A 255 10.70 22.48 -6.10
C GLU A 255 9.64 21.66 -6.86
N GLY A 256 9.12 20.57 -6.25
CA GLY A 256 8.13 19.72 -6.91
C GLY A 256 8.61 19.10 -8.22
N VAL A 257 8.56 17.81 -8.36
CA VAL A 257 9.00 17.12 -9.59
C VAL A 257 7.83 16.58 -10.41
N GLY A 258 6.63 16.65 -9.87
CA GLY A 258 5.42 16.13 -10.49
C GLY A 258 4.15 16.68 -9.83
N PHE A 259 3.04 16.14 -10.25
CA PHE A 259 1.71 16.41 -9.71
C PHE A 259 0.96 15.09 -9.57
N THR A 260 0.04 15.00 -8.61
CA THR A 260 -0.87 13.87 -8.52
C THR A 260 -1.93 14.02 -9.61
N PHE A 261 -1.95 13.04 -10.51
CA PHE A 261 -3.01 12.96 -11.52
C PHE A 261 -4.33 12.53 -10.91
N ALA A 262 -4.31 11.39 -10.20
CA ALA A 262 -5.47 10.82 -9.52
C ALA A 262 -5.06 10.04 -8.28
N GLN A 263 -5.87 10.05 -7.25
CA GLN A 263 -5.81 9.05 -6.18
C GLN A 263 -6.48 7.76 -6.66
N GLY A 264 -6.08 6.61 -6.13
CA GLY A 264 -6.68 5.33 -6.50
C GLY A 264 -8.19 5.27 -6.26
N LYS A 265 -8.70 6.01 -5.28
CA LYS A 265 -10.15 6.15 -5.03
C LYS A 265 -10.93 6.80 -6.18
N GLU A 266 -10.25 7.56 -7.04
CA GLU A 266 -10.87 8.16 -8.23
C GLU A 266 -10.93 7.16 -9.40
N LEU A 267 -10.22 6.02 -9.29
CA LEU A 267 -10.28 4.92 -10.26
C LEU A 267 -11.27 3.83 -9.83
N TRP A 268 -11.23 3.48 -8.55
CA TRP A 268 -12.17 2.57 -7.89
C TRP A 268 -12.34 3.00 -6.43
N ARG A 269 -13.44 3.64 -6.14
CA ARG A 269 -13.75 4.09 -4.78
C ARG A 269 -14.07 2.90 -3.88
N GLY A 270 -13.44 2.83 -2.72
CA GLY A 270 -13.62 1.71 -1.77
C GLY A 270 -12.70 0.51 -2.04
N HIS A 271 -11.75 0.61 -2.99
CA HIS A 271 -10.84 -0.50 -3.28
C HIS A 271 -9.98 -0.89 -2.06
N PRO A 272 -9.73 -2.20 -1.85
CA PRO A 272 -8.76 -2.65 -0.87
C PRO A 272 -7.35 -2.37 -1.39
N ASP A 273 -6.50 -1.78 -0.56
CA ASP A 273 -5.13 -1.48 -0.97
C ASP A 273 -4.10 -2.43 -0.36
N ARG A 274 -4.20 -2.67 0.95
CA ARG A 274 -3.30 -3.59 1.65
C ARG A 274 -4.05 -4.69 2.35
N ILE A 275 -3.48 -5.88 2.21
CA ILE A 275 -3.98 -7.11 2.84
C ILE A 275 -2.90 -7.61 3.80
N LEU A 276 -3.28 -7.94 5.02
CA LEU A 276 -2.44 -8.74 5.91
C LEU A 276 -2.42 -10.16 5.38
N ALA A 277 -1.26 -10.62 4.94
CA ALA A 277 -1.10 -11.96 4.35
C ALA A 277 -0.32 -12.89 5.25
N VAL A 278 -0.70 -14.15 5.21
CA VAL A 278 -0.06 -15.30 5.87
C VAL A 278 -0.09 -16.50 4.92
N MET A 279 0.68 -17.54 5.22
CA MET A 279 0.51 -18.84 4.54
C MET A 279 -0.65 -19.64 5.17
N GLU A 280 -1.32 -20.46 4.38
CA GLU A 280 -2.39 -21.36 4.86
C GLU A 280 -1.88 -22.27 5.98
N SER A 281 -0.66 -22.82 5.85
CA SER A 281 0.00 -23.62 6.88
C SER A 281 0.17 -22.86 8.22
N PHE A 282 0.43 -21.56 8.18
CA PHE A 282 0.53 -20.77 9.42
C PHE A 282 -0.79 -20.72 10.18
N ILE A 283 -1.91 -20.63 9.45
CA ILE A 283 -3.26 -20.64 10.04
C ILE A 283 -3.55 -22.01 10.68
N ASP A 284 -3.23 -23.09 9.95
CA ASP A 284 -3.52 -24.46 10.36
C ASP A 284 -2.66 -24.89 11.57
N GLU A 285 -1.39 -24.53 11.58
CA GLU A 285 -0.44 -24.89 12.63
C GLU A 285 -0.54 -23.98 13.86
N ASN A 286 -0.98 -22.71 13.69
CA ASN A 286 -0.96 -21.70 14.73
C ASN A 286 -2.30 -20.93 14.85
N PRO A 287 -3.45 -21.62 15.02
CA PRO A 287 -4.77 -20.98 14.95
C PRO A 287 -5.00 -19.91 16.03
N ARG A 288 -4.49 -20.10 17.25
CA ARG A 288 -4.65 -19.10 18.34
C ARG A 288 -3.73 -17.92 18.12
N THR A 289 -2.49 -18.16 17.68
CA THR A 289 -1.52 -17.11 17.31
C THR A 289 -2.06 -16.27 16.16
N TYR A 290 -2.63 -16.89 15.12
CA TYR A 290 -3.28 -16.21 14.02
C TYR A 290 -4.43 -15.30 14.49
N ARG A 291 -5.33 -15.81 15.34
CA ARG A 291 -6.43 -15.01 15.92
C ARG A 291 -5.91 -13.83 16.73
N SER A 292 -4.88 -14.04 17.55
CA SER A 292 -4.22 -12.97 18.32
C SER A 292 -3.62 -11.89 17.42
N LEU A 293 -2.97 -12.28 16.33
CA LEU A 293 -2.42 -11.33 15.36
C LEU A 293 -3.52 -10.50 14.71
N VAL A 294 -4.58 -11.13 14.22
CA VAL A 294 -5.69 -10.41 13.56
C VAL A 294 -6.39 -9.45 14.53
N LYS A 295 -6.65 -9.87 15.77
CA LYS A 295 -7.23 -9.00 16.80
C LYS A 295 -6.37 -7.77 17.08
N ALA A 296 -5.06 -7.97 17.26
CA ALA A 296 -4.11 -6.87 17.49
C ALA A 296 -4.11 -5.87 16.31
N MET A 297 -4.19 -6.39 15.09
CA MET A 297 -4.20 -5.55 13.89
C MET A 297 -5.54 -4.84 13.68
N ILE A 298 -6.68 -5.45 14.02
CA ILE A 298 -7.99 -4.77 13.99
C ILE A 298 -7.98 -3.58 14.95
N GLU A 299 -7.55 -3.74 16.21
CA GLU A 299 -7.46 -2.62 17.16
C GLU A 299 -6.49 -1.53 16.69
N ALA A 300 -5.39 -1.92 16.09
CA ALA A 300 -4.45 -0.95 15.52
C ALA A 300 -5.08 -0.17 14.35
N CYS A 301 -5.88 -0.82 13.50
CA CYS A 301 -6.62 -0.16 12.42
C CYS A 301 -7.70 0.79 12.98
N GLN A 302 -8.43 0.37 14.02
CA GLN A 302 -9.39 1.23 14.73
C GLN A 302 -8.71 2.47 15.31
N TYR A 303 -7.55 2.29 15.96
CA TYR A 303 -6.76 3.41 16.47
C TYR A 303 -6.34 4.38 15.37
N CYS A 304 -5.83 3.86 14.23
CA CYS A 304 -5.42 4.66 13.07
C CYS A 304 -6.62 5.32 12.38
N GLY A 305 -7.80 4.70 12.42
CA GLY A 305 -9.04 5.21 11.83
C GLY A 305 -9.67 6.36 12.62
N ASP A 306 -9.45 6.42 13.93
CA ASP A 306 -9.98 7.49 14.78
C ASP A 306 -9.37 8.87 14.41
N PRO A 307 -10.20 9.84 14.01
CA PRO A 307 -9.69 11.17 13.64
C PRO A 307 -8.87 11.86 14.71
N ARG A 308 -9.12 11.55 15.99
CA ARG A 308 -8.40 12.14 17.14
C ARG A 308 -6.95 11.68 17.22
N ASN A 309 -6.64 10.51 16.68
CA ASN A 309 -5.32 9.88 16.74
C ASN A 309 -4.46 10.13 15.48
N ARG A 310 -5.05 10.57 14.37
CA ARG A 310 -4.36 10.63 13.07
C ARG A 310 -3.11 11.49 13.05
N GLU A 311 -3.08 12.60 13.79
CA GLU A 311 -1.87 13.41 13.94
C GLU A 311 -0.75 12.62 14.63
N GLU A 312 -1.05 11.95 15.74
CA GLU A 312 -0.09 11.09 16.42
C GLU A 312 0.38 9.94 15.53
N VAL A 313 -0.54 9.31 14.79
CA VAL A 313 -0.20 8.24 13.84
C VAL A 313 0.79 8.74 12.79
N ALA A 314 0.58 9.93 12.24
CA ALA A 314 1.49 10.53 11.26
C ALA A 314 2.89 10.77 11.86
N GLU A 315 2.99 11.21 13.11
CA GLU A 315 4.26 11.38 13.82
C GLU A 315 4.94 10.03 14.11
N ILE A 316 4.18 9.02 14.57
CA ILE A 316 4.70 7.67 14.83
C ILE A 316 5.40 7.11 13.59
N ILE A 317 4.73 7.16 12.45
CA ILE A 317 5.30 6.56 11.22
C ILE A 317 6.40 7.41 10.59
N SER A 318 6.56 8.67 10.98
CA SER A 318 7.68 9.52 10.53
C SER A 318 9.01 9.09 11.11
N ALA A 319 9.00 8.37 12.22
CA ALA A 319 10.21 7.88 12.88
C ALA A 319 11.08 7.06 11.91
N ARG A 320 12.41 7.15 12.10
CA ARG A 320 13.39 6.42 11.27
C ARG A 320 13.16 4.91 11.27
N ALA A 321 12.60 4.39 12.36
CA ALA A 321 12.25 2.97 12.48
C ALA A 321 11.17 2.54 11.46
N PHE A 322 10.32 3.46 10.99
CA PHE A 322 9.22 3.17 10.06
C PHE A 322 9.46 3.78 8.67
N THR A 323 8.82 4.90 8.33
CA THR A 323 9.04 5.50 7.01
C THR A 323 10.38 6.23 6.92
N GLY A 324 10.81 6.86 8.00
CA GLY A 324 11.95 7.78 8.00
C GLY A 324 11.69 9.05 7.16
N ALA A 325 10.44 9.29 6.78
CA ALA A 325 10.04 10.50 6.06
C ALA A 325 9.56 11.56 7.08
N PRO A 326 9.96 12.83 6.92
CA PRO A 326 9.43 13.91 7.76
C PRO A 326 7.91 13.94 7.80
N ALA A 327 7.30 14.26 8.95
CA ALA A 327 5.85 14.27 9.17
C ALA A 327 5.06 15.07 8.14
N LYS A 328 5.64 16.16 7.60
CA LYS A 328 5.02 16.94 6.53
C LYS A 328 4.71 16.13 5.26
N PHE A 329 5.37 14.98 5.05
CA PHE A 329 5.09 14.09 3.92
C PHE A 329 4.14 12.94 4.29
N THR A 330 4.20 12.43 5.53
CA THR A 330 3.30 11.35 5.98
C THR A 330 1.91 11.85 6.32
N ARG A 331 1.81 13.06 6.88
CA ARG A 331 0.58 13.68 7.37
C ARG A 331 -0.54 13.78 6.34
N PRO A 332 -0.33 14.27 5.08
CA PRO A 332 -1.42 14.40 4.12
C PRO A 332 -2.16 13.09 3.82
N GLY A 333 -1.44 11.98 3.73
CA GLY A 333 -2.05 10.66 3.50
C GLY A 333 -2.77 10.09 4.72
N ILE A 334 -2.41 10.48 5.94
CA ILE A 334 -3.00 10.00 7.19
C ILE A 334 -4.12 10.92 7.67
N VAL A 335 -3.88 12.24 7.73
CA VAL A 335 -4.83 13.22 8.26
C VAL A 335 -5.88 13.63 7.23
N GLY A 336 -5.52 13.61 5.93
CA GLY A 336 -6.47 13.80 4.84
C GLY A 336 -6.44 15.14 4.14
N ASN A 337 -5.52 16.05 4.48
CA ASN A 337 -5.32 17.31 3.75
C ASN A 337 -4.36 17.06 2.58
N TYR A 338 -4.89 16.51 1.50
CA TYR A 338 -4.09 16.05 0.37
C TYR A 338 -4.00 17.11 -0.73
N ASN A 339 -2.77 17.46 -1.13
CA ASN A 339 -2.50 18.37 -2.23
C ASN A 339 -2.17 17.61 -3.51
N TYR A 340 -2.88 17.89 -4.59
CA TYR A 340 -2.61 17.31 -5.92
C TYR A 340 -1.43 18.00 -6.61
N GLY A 341 -1.01 19.17 -6.14
CA GLY A 341 0.08 19.95 -6.73
C GLY A 341 -0.31 20.60 -8.06
N GLY A 342 0.71 20.88 -8.84
CA GLY A 342 0.62 21.60 -10.10
C GLY A 342 1.73 22.63 -10.22
N PHE A 343 1.84 23.29 -11.38
CA PHE A 343 2.91 24.22 -11.66
C PHE A 343 2.41 25.60 -12.14
N ASP A 344 1.14 25.90 -11.87
CA ASP A 344 0.47 27.15 -12.22
C ASP A 344 0.20 28.06 -11.01
N GLY A 345 0.72 27.70 -9.84
CA GLY A 345 0.51 28.45 -8.60
C GLY A 345 -0.86 28.26 -7.95
N GLN A 346 -1.73 27.40 -8.48
CA GLN A 346 -3.02 27.11 -7.88
C GLN A 346 -2.88 26.04 -6.80
N GLU A 347 -3.56 26.24 -5.67
CA GLU A 347 -3.69 25.21 -4.64
C GLU A 347 -4.81 24.21 -5.01
N ARG A 348 -4.46 22.90 -4.95
CA ARG A 348 -5.40 21.80 -5.21
C ARG A 348 -5.48 20.89 -3.98
N ILE A 349 -5.83 21.49 -2.84
CA ILE A 349 -5.95 20.75 -1.58
C ILE A 349 -7.37 20.19 -1.44
N VAL A 350 -7.42 18.92 -1.07
CA VAL A 350 -8.67 18.23 -0.70
C VAL A 350 -8.56 17.83 0.76
N SER A 351 -9.45 18.36 1.57
CA SER A 351 -9.59 17.99 2.97
C SER A 351 -10.60 16.85 3.08
N ASN A 352 -10.11 15.61 3.04
CA ASN A 352 -10.93 14.43 3.13
C ASN A 352 -10.20 13.31 3.89
N ILE A 353 -10.80 12.80 4.94
CA ILE A 353 -10.26 11.74 5.78
C ILE A 353 -10.22 10.38 5.07
N ASP A 354 -10.87 10.23 3.92
CA ASP A 354 -10.90 9.01 3.12
C ASP A 354 -9.69 8.84 2.18
N THR A 355 -8.66 9.69 2.31
CA THR A 355 -7.38 9.49 1.61
C THR A 355 -6.80 8.13 1.95
N THR A 356 -6.84 7.73 3.22
CA THR A 356 -6.58 6.35 3.68
C THR A 356 -7.65 5.96 4.71
N ILE A 357 -8.34 4.84 4.49
CA ILE A 357 -9.41 4.36 5.35
C ILE A 357 -8.91 3.12 6.10
N PHE A 358 -8.71 3.25 7.42
CA PHE A 358 -8.22 2.15 8.26
C PHE A 358 -9.34 1.36 8.95
N ASP A 359 -10.48 1.98 9.27
CA ASP A 359 -11.55 1.36 10.03
C ASP A 359 -12.93 1.71 9.47
N VAL A 360 -13.53 2.83 9.90
CA VAL A 360 -14.88 3.24 9.50
C VAL A 360 -14.91 3.68 8.06
N LEU A 361 -15.85 3.14 7.29
CA LEU A 361 -16.09 3.55 5.92
C LEU A 361 -16.83 4.90 5.89
N PRO A 362 -16.56 5.78 4.91
CA PRO A 362 -17.31 7.03 4.74
C PRO A 362 -18.80 6.78 4.45
N ASP A 363 -19.67 7.59 5.03
CA ASP A 363 -21.13 7.48 4.87
C ASP A 363 -21.59 7.58 3.40
N ASP A 364 -20.84 8.31 2.57
CA ASP A 364 -21.11 8.49 1.15
C ASP A 364 -20.48 7.40 0.25
N LEU A 365 -19.82 6.38 0.83
CA LEU A 365 -19.39 5.17 0.16
C LEU A 365 -20.46 4.08 0.34
N PRO A 366 -21.11 3.61 -0.72
CA PRO A 366 -22.11 2.54 -0.60
C PRO A 366 -21.51 1.28 0.04
N HIS A 367 -22.04 0.88 1.17
CA HIS A 367 -21.64 -0.34 1.86
C HIS A 367 -22.81 -0.92 2.67
N PRO A 368 -22.89 -2.27 2.84
CA PRO A 368 -23.91 -2.88 3.69
C PRO A 368 -23.63 -2.61 5.18
N PRO A 369 -24.66 -2.78 6.03
CA PRO A 369 -24.49 -2.68 7.49
C PRO A 369 -23.40 -3.62 8.00
N GLY A 370 -22.57 -3.11 8.92
CA GLY A 370 -21.48 -3.87 9.52
C GLY A 370 -20.24 -4.00 8.65
N ASP A 371 -20.20 -3.41 7.44
CA ASP A 371 -18.97 -3.36 6.64
C ASP A 371 -17.97 -2.38 7.26
N HIS A 372 -16.74 -2.82 7.38
CA HIS A 372 -15.60 -2.06 7.86
C HIS A 372 -14.46 -2.11 6.85
N SER A 373 -13.56 -1.15 6.90
CA SER A 373 -12.38 -1.14 6.04
C SER A 373 -11.58 -2.44 6.16
N THR A 374 -11.54 -3.02 7.35
CA THR A 374 -10.77 -4.23 7.67
C THR A 374 -11.43 -5.54 7.19
N PHE A 375 -12.73 -5.51 6.87
CA PHE A 375 -13.41 -6.67 6.26
C PHE A 375 -12.98 -6.87 4.81
N MET A 376 -12.78 -8.12 4.44
CA MET A 376 -12.41 -8.51 3.07
C MET A 376 -13.64 -9.04 2.32
N TRP A 377 -13.84 -8.55 1.09
CA TRP A 377 -14.87 -9.09 0.21
C TRP A 377 -14.26 -10.09 -0.78
N GLN A 378 -14.75 -11.32 -0.83
CA GLN A 378 -14.31 -12.30 -1.83
C GLN A 378 -14.57 -11.81 -3.26
N SER A 379 -15.64 -11.02 -3.46
CA SER A 379 -15.91 -10.35 -4.74
C SER A 379 -14.77 -9.45 -5.21
N GLN A 380 -14.05 -8.78 -4.29
CA GLN A 380 -12.87 -7.98 -4.65
C GLN A 380 -11.71 -8.87 -5.12
N GLY A 381 -11.58 -10.07 -4.53
CA GLY A 381 -10.66 -11.09 -5.03
C GLY A 381 -11.00 -11.54 -6.44
N LEU A 382 -12.29 -11.73 -6.77
CA LEU A 382 -12.75 -12.05 -8.13
C LEU A 382 -12.44 -10.92 -9.11
N TRP A 383 -12.69 -9.66 -8.72
CA TRP A 383 -12.33 -8.52 -9.57
C TRP A 383 -10.83 -8.51 -9.91
N LEU A 384 -9.96 -8.76 -8.93
CA LEU A 384 -8.51 -8.84 -9.14
C LEU A 384 -8.13 -9.99 -10.09
N MET A 385 -8.81 -11.15 -10.02
CA MET A 385 -8.61 -12.24 -10.96
C MET A 385 -9.05 -11.86 -12.38
N THR A 386 -10.16 -11.08 -12.53
CA THR A 386 -10.55 -10.58 -13.86
C THR A 386 -9.48 -9.69 -14.47
N GLN A 387 -8.83 -8.85 -13.67
CA GLN A 387 -7.75 -8.01 -14.16
C GLN A 387 -6.50 -8.83 -14.52
N ALA A 388 -6.14 -9.84 -13.71
CA ALA A 388 -5.04 -10.74 -14.05
C ALA A 388 -5.26 -11.43 -15.41
N ALA A 389 -6.47 -11.90 -15.65
CA ALA A 389 -6.86 -12.50 -16.93
C ALA A 389 -6.89 -11.46 -18.07
N ARG A 390 -7.49 -10.29 -17.83
CA ARG A 390 -7.58 -9.19 -18.81
C ARG A 390 -6.22 -8.79 -19.37
N TRP A 391 -5.21 -8.75 -18.50
CA TRP A 391 -3.87 -8.31 -18.87
C TRP A 391 -2.91 -9.43 -19.26
N GLY A 392 -3.41 -10.67 -19.34
CA GLY A 392 -2.63 -11.82 -19.76
C GLY A 392 -1.60 -12.31 -18.75
N GLN A 393 -1.76 -11.96 -17.46
CA GLN A 393 -0.88 -12.39 -16.38
C GLN A 393 -1.19 -13.82 -15.94
N VAL A 394 -2.40 -14.28 -16.18
CA VAL A 394 -2.80 -15.70 -16.18
C VAL A 394 -3.29 -16.08 -17.56
N LYS A 395 -3.12 -17.37 -17.91
CA LYS A 395 -3.47 -17.86 -19.24
C LYS A 395 -4.98 -17.75 -19.51
N GLU A 396 -5.77 -17.98 -18.48
CA GLU A 396 -7.25 -17.97 -18.55
C GLU A 396 -7.84 -17.58 -17.20
N PHE A 397 -9.09 -17.11 -17.21
CA PHE A 397 -9.82 -16.87 -15.96
C PHE A 397 -10.13 -18.21 -15.31
N PRO A 398 -9.85 -18.39 -14.00
CA PRO A 398 -9.96 -19.69 -13.34
C PRO A 398 -11.40 -20.23 -13.36
N ALA A 399 -11.58 -21.47 -13.76
CA ALA A 399 -12.88 -22.14 -13.70
C ALA A 399 -13.39 -22.30 -12.25
N ASP A 400 -12.47 -22.37 -11.27
CA ASP A 400 -12.74 -22.49 -9.83
C ASP A 400 -12.52 -21.16 -9.09
N ALA A 401 -12.73 -20.02 -9.77
CA ALA A 401 -12.45 -18.68 -9.24
C ALA A 401 -13.08 -18.41 -7.87
N GLU A 402 -14.32 -18.84 -7.65
CA GLU A 402 -14.99 -18.68 -6.34
C GLU A 402 -14.31 -19.51 -5.25
N ALA A 403 -13.90 -20.74 -5.54
CA ALA A 403 -13.17 -21.55 -4.59
C ALA A 403 -11.78 -20.97 -4.28
N LEU A 404 -11.12 -20.39 -5.27
CA LEU A 404 -9.87 -19.66 -5.10
C LEU A 404 -10.09 -18.40 -4.26
N ALA A 405 -11.13 -17.61 -4.54
CA ALA A 405 -11.48 -16.42 -3.75
C ALA A 405 -11.69 -16.78 -2.28
N ARG A 406 -12.50 -17.82 -1.98
CA ARG A 406 -12.77 -18.29 -0.64
C ARG A 406 -11.53 -18.73 0.12
N ARG A 407 -10.61 -19.46 -0.54
CA ARG A 407 -9.35 -19.89 0.06
C ARG A 407 -8.35 -18.75 0.23
N SER A 408 -8.40 -17.75 -0.65
CA SER A 408 -7.50 -16.61 -0.62
C SER A 408 -7.95 -15.53 0.37
N TRP A 409 -9.25 -15.28 0.46
CA TRP A 409 -9.86 -14.20 1.25
C TRP A 409 -10.70 -14.82 2.34
N ARG A 410 -10.08 -15.04 3.51
CA ARG A 410 -10.64 -15.82 4.62
C ARG A 410 -11.68 -15.04 5.43
N THR A 411 -12.78 -14.68 4.78
CA THR A 411 -13.93 -13.99 5.39
C THR A 411 -14.56 -14.79 6.53
N ASP A 412 -14.51 -16.11 6.42
CA ASP A 412 -14.96 -17.06 7.45
C ASP A 412 -14.23 -16.81 8.78
N LEU A 413 -12.90 -16.86 8.76
CA LEU A 413 -12.07 -16.65 9.96
C LEU A 413 -12.15 -15.20 10.47
N TYR A 414 -12.24 -14.24 9.56
CA TYR A 414 -12.39 -12.84 9.96
C TYR A 414 -13.69 -12.64 10.75
N ARG A 415 -14.83 -13.17 10.29
CA ARG A 415 -16.12 -13.07 11.00
C ARG A 415 -16.09 -13.71 12.39
N GLU A 416 -15.46 -14.88 12.51
CA GLU A 416 -15.29 -15.52 13.81
C GLU A 416 -14.54 -14.60 14.79
N ILE A 417 -13.42 -14.04 14.35
CA ILE A 417 -12.58 -13.15 15.15
C ILE A 417 -13.32 -11.85 15.49
N ALA A 418 -14.00 -11.23 14.52
CA ALA A 418 -14.79 -10.03 14.73
C ALA A 418 -15.94 -10.26 15.71
N THR A 419 -16.60 -11.43 15.64
CA THR A 419 -17.64 -11.84 16.60
C THR A 419 -17.08 -11.94 18.03
N GLU A 420 -15.90 -12.54 18.21
CA GLU A 420 -15.21 -12.60 19.51
C GLU A 420 -14.85 -11.19 20.05
N MET A 421 -14.66 -10.21 19.16
CA MET A 421 -14.38 -8.82 19.51
C MET A 421 -15.65 -7.96 19.65
N GLY A 422 -16.83 -8.50 19.37
CA GLY A 422 -18.09 -7.75 19.37
C GLY A 422 -18.22 -6.76 18.19
N ILE A 423 -17.49 -7.00 17.09
CA ILE A 423 -17.50 -6.15 15.90
C ILE A 423 -18.50 -6.68 14.89
N PRO A 424 -19.48 -5.88 14.45
CA PRO A 424 -20.41 -6.28 13.40
C PRO A 424 -19.67 -6.59 12.08
N CYS A 425 -20.14 -7.57 11.34
CA CYS A 425 -19.64 -7.93 10.02
C CYS A 425 -20.79 -8.20 9.05
N PRO A 426 -20.59 -8.00 7.74
CA PRO A 426 -21.52 -8.48 6.73
C PRO A 426 -21.67 -10.01 6.79
N ALA A 427 -22.87 -10.50 6.55
CA ALA A 427 -23.15 -11.94 6.47
C ALA A 427 -22.66 -12.52 5.14
N GLU A 428 -22.70 -11.73 4.09
CA GLU A 428 -22.35 -12.10 2.73
C GLU A 428 -20.83 -12.07 2.51
N ASP A 429 -20.35 -12.91 1.59
CA ASP A 429 -18.96 -12.92 1.11
C ASP A 429 -18.76 -12.07 -0.15
N TYR A 430 -19.84 -11.79 -0.85
CA TYR A 430 -19.87 -11.12 -2.14
C TYR A 430 -20.77 -9.91 -2.12
N LYS A 431 -20.33 -8.84 -2.76
CA LYS A 431 -21.15 -7.67 -3.05
C LYS A 431 -20.95 -7.23 -4.50
N VAL A 432 -21.97 -6.64 -5.08
CA VAL A 432 -21.86 -5.90 -6.34
C VAL A 432 -21.10 -4.61 -6.07
N GLU A 433 -20.13 -4.29 -6.94
CA GLU A 433 -19.47 -2.97 -6.93
C GLU A 433 -20.14 -2.12 -8.01
N PRO A 434 -20.95 -1.10 -7.64
CA PRO A 434 -21.67 -0.26 -8.58
C PRO A 434 -20.75 0.51 -9.53
N GLY A 435 -21.21 0.75 -10.75
CA GLY A 435 -20.42 1.42 -11.78
C GLY A 435 -19.98 2.84 -11.40
N GLU A 436 -20.74 3.54 -10.57
CA GLU A 436 -20.36 4.88 -10.07
C GLU A 436 -19.08 4.88 -9.23
N LEU A 437 -18.66 3.73 -8.70
CA LEU A 437 -17.41 3.59 -7.96
C LEU A 437 -16.18 3.48 -8.87
N PHE A 438 -16.37 3.22 -10.17
CA PHE A 438 -15.30 3.03 -11.13
C PHE A 438 -15.20 4.19 -12.12
N ILE A 439 -13.98 4.51 -12.55
CA ILE A 439 -13.71 5.57 -13.52
C ILE A 439 -14.42 5.33 -14.87
N ASP A 440 -14.56 4.07 -15.31
CA ASP A 440 -15.21 3.69 -16.56
C ASP A 440 -16.71 3.41 -16.44
N ARG A 441 -17.28 3.61 -15.25
CA ARG A 441 -18.70 3.42 -14.93
C ARG A 441 -19.23 2.00 -15.16
N LYS A 442 -18.37 0.99 -15.19
CA LYS A 442 -18.79 -0.40 -15.38
C LYS A 442 -19.05 -1.07 -14.03
N THR A 443 -20.28 -1.54 -13.81
CA THR A 443 -20.64 -2.32 -12.64
C THR A 443 -19.94 -3.68 -12.66
N PHE A 444 -19.32 -4.04 -11.55
CA PHE A 444 -18.80 -5.39 -11.34
C PHE A 444 -19.79 -6.21 -10.53
N ASP A 445 -20.42 -7.18 -11.20
CA ASP A 445 -21.27 -8.18 -10.57
C ASP A 445 -20.46 -9.48 -10.39
N PRO A 446 -20.17 -9.91 -9.17
CA PRO A 446 -19.39 -11.10 -8.89
C PRO A 446 -20.09 -12.40 -9.32
N SER A 447 -21.39 -12.38 -9.60
CA SER A 447 -22.11 -13.54 -10.15
C SER A 447 -21.81 -13.76 -11.63
N ASN A 448 -21.25 -12.77 -12.34
CA ASN A 448 -20.94 -12.85 -13.76
C ASN A 448 -19.58 -12.20 -14.10
N PRO A 449 -18.45 -12.67 -13.55
CA PRO A 449 -17.13 -12.10 -13.79
C PRO A 449 -16.70 -12.21 -15.27
N VAL A 450 -17.11 -13.26 -15.97
CA VAL A 450 -16.84 -13.44 -17.41
C VAL A 450 -17.61 -12.41 -18.24
N GLY A 451 -18.87 -12.13 -17.90
CA GLY A 451 -19.65 -11.07 -18.53
C GLY A 451 -19.02 -9.69 -18.34
N TYR A 452 -18.47 -9.42 -17.15
CA TYR A 452 -17.71 -8.21 -16.88
C TYR A 452 -16.46 -8.11 -17.78
N LEU A 453 -15.67 -9.20 -17.92
CA LEU A 453 -14.55 -9.24 -18.84
C LEU A 453 -14.97 -8.96 -20.28
N ASN A 454 -16.09 -9.52 -20.74
CA ASN A 454 -16.64 -9.31 -22.07
C ASN A 454 -17.13 -7.87 -22.34
N SER A 455 -17.37 -7.10 -21.28
CA SER A 455 -17.82 -5.72 -21.41
C SER A 455 -16.71 -4.73 -21.82
N PHE A 456 -15.44 -5.15 -21.79
CA PHE A 456 -14.32 -4.30 -22.16
C PHE A 456 -14.02 -4.35 -23.66
N GLU A 457 -13.63 -3.22 -24.24
CA GLU A 457 -13.19 -3.13 -25.64
C GLU A 457 -11.70 -3.42 -25.77
N ILE A 458 -10.88 -2.94 -24.80
CA ILE A 458 -9.44 -3.12 -24.81
C ILE A 458 -9.07 -4.33 -23.98
N ARG A 459 -8.42 -5.30 -24.61
CA ARG A 459 -7.95 -6.57 -23.99
C ARG A 459 -9.06 -7.41 -23.37
N ALA A 460 -10.31 -7.20 -23.80
CA ALA A 460 -11.45 -7.91 -23.27
C ALA A 460 -11.69 -9.27 -23.94
N LYS A 461 -11.59 -9.31 -25.26
CA LYS A 461 -12.02 -10.49 -26.04
C LYS A 461 -10.98 -11.61 -26.10
N ALA A 462 -9.69 -11.30 -26.02
CA ALA A 462 -8.63 -12.31 -26.08
C ALA A 462 -8.62 -13.25 -24.86
N PRO A 463 -8.64 -12.75 -23.60
CA PRO A 463 -8.75 -13.62 -22.43
C PRO A 463 -10.02 -14.46 -22.40
N VAL A 464 -11.15 -13.94 -22.93
CA VAL A 464 -12.44 -14.62 -22.89
C VAL A 464 -12.53 -15.77 -23.90
N LYS A 465 -11.87 -15.66 -25.04
CA LYS A 465 -11.83 -16.77 -26.02
C LYS A 465 -11.13 -18.02 -25.48
N PHE A 466 -10.22 -17.85 -24.55
CA PHE A 466 -9.55 -18.98 -23.88
C PHE A 466 -10.43 -19.69 -22.85
N PHE A 467 -11.49 -19.04 -22.39
CA PHE A 467 -12.39 -19.59 -21.38
C PHE A 467 -13.55 -20.41 -21.96
N LEU A 468 -13.84 -20.21 -23.23
CA LEU A 468 -14.97 -20.85 -23.93
C LEU A 468 -14.56 -21.99 -24.86
N SER A 469 -13.28 -22.29 -24.91
CA SER A 469 -12.71 -23.42 -25.67
C SER A 469 -12.22 -24.51 -24.72
#